data_25116453ed72762b235763685b0a3e47
#
_entry.id   25116453ed72762b235763685b0a3e47
#
_cell.length_a   1.000
_cell.length_b   1.000
_cell.length_c   1.000
_cell.angle_alpha   90.00
_cell.angle_beta   90.00
_cell.angle_gamma   90.00
#
_symmetry.space_group_name_H-M   'P 1'
#
loop_
_entity.id
_entity.type
_entity.pdbx_description
1 polymer ?
#
loop_
_entity_poly.entity_id
_entity_poly.type
_entity_poly.pdbx_seq_one_letter_code
_entity_poly.pdbx_strand_id
1 'polypeptide(L)'
;YLYDYMFEGEYISWTTDGANAGTVFYRDGKFNCTNVCGLLKLLNGFDTHFVSLILAEATKKYVSINLANPKLMNNIMGNIQICLPEFEEQKRISIVFKKLQELLDVQKILLNQYSKQKQCLLRQMFI
;
A
#
# COMPACT_ATOMS: atom_id res chain seq x y z
N TYR A 1 18.63 7.78 -5.97
CA TYR A 1 18.72 8.68 -4.82
C TYR A 1 18.10 10.00 -5.16
N LEU A 2 17.01 10.32 -4.46
CA LEU A 2 16.29 11.56 -4.68
C LEU A 2 16.69 12.53 -3.58
N TYR A 3 17.57 13.46 -3.90
CA TYR A 3 17.87 14.58 -3.02
C TYR A 3 16.71 15.57 -3.00
N ASP A 4 15.91 15.58 -4.08
CA ASP A 4 14.72 16.41 -4.19
C ASP A 4 13.46 15.55 -4.09
N TYR A 5 12.48 16.00 -3.32
CA TYR A 5 11.18 15.35 -3.17
C TYR A 5 10.06 16.32 -3.60
N MET A 6 8.98 15.74 -4.16
CA MET A 6 7.82 16.53 -4.59
C MET A 6 6.78 16.69 -3.46
N PHE A 7 6.69 15.70 -2.58
CA PHE A 7 5.67 15.64 -1.54
C PHE A 7 6.27 15.21 -0.22
N GLU A 8 5.75 15.78 0.87
CA GLU A 8 6.12 15.42 2.24
C GLU A 8 4.87 15.35 3.11
N GLY A 9 4.78 14.33 3.96
CA GLY A 9 3.67 14.10 4.87
C GLY A 9 2.96 12.80 4.62
N GLU A 10 1.73 12.68 5.14
CA GLU A 10 0.90 11.50 4.97
C GLU A 10 -0.01 11.65 3.76
N TYR A 11 0.10 10.71 2.83
CA TYR A 11 -0.70 10.65 1.61
C TYR A 11 -1.12 9.23 1.31
N ILE A 12 -2.18 9.12 0.53
CA ILE A 12 -2.56 7.86 -0.11
C ILE A 12 -2.24 8.01 -1.60
N SER A 13 -1.50 7.07 -2.15
CA SER A 13 -1.21 7.02 -3.58
C SER A 13 -1.82 5.77 -4.21
N TRP A 14 -2.17 5.85 -5.49
CA TRP A 14 -2.63 4.67 -6.22
C TRP A 14 -2.10 4.70 -7.65
N THR A 15 -1.97 3.52 -8.23
CA THR A 15 -1.55 3.38 -9.62
C THR A 15 -2.75 3.60 -10.52
N THR A 16 -2.66 4.55 -11.45
CA THR A 16 -3.76 4.93 -12.34
C THR A 16 -3.85 4.07 -13.60
N ASP A 17 -2.72 3.60 -14.11
CA ASP A 17 -2.61 2.88 -15.37
C ASP A 17 -1.76 1.63 -15.27
N GLY A 18 -2.04 0.65 -16.13
CA GLY A 18 -1.21 -0.53 -16.29
C GLY A 18 -1.73 -1.75 -15.54
N ALA A 19 -0.94 -2.82 -15.54
CA ALA A 19 -1.31 -4.10 -14.94
C ALA A 19 -1.61 -4.00 -13.44
N ASN A 20 -1.04 -3.01 -12.74
CA ASN A 20 -1.22 -2.79 -11.31
C ASN A 20 -2.18 -1.62 -11.00
N ALA A 21 -2.97 -1.17 -11.97
CA ALA A 21 -3.95 -0.11 -11.75
C ALA A 21 -4.87 -0.43 -10.57
N GLY A 22 -5.14 0.57 -9.73
CA GLY A 22 -5.95 0.40 -8.53
C GLY A 22 -5.20 -0.09 -7.30
N THR A 23 -3.89 -0.34 -7.39
CA THR A 23 -3.06 -0.65 -6.22
C THR A 23 -2.89 0.60 -5.38
N VAL A 24 -3.26 0.51 -4.11
CA VAL A 24 -3.25 1.64 -3.16
C VAL A 24 -2.08 1.50 -2.20
N PHE A 25 -1.39 2.61 -1.97
CA PHE A 25 -0.25 2.67 -1.06
C PHE A 25 -0.45 3.78 -0.03
N TYR A 26 -0.07 3.49 1.21
CA TYR A 26 0.10 4.49 2.24
C TYR A 26 1.51 5.08 2.15
N ARG A 27 1.61 6.40 2.07
CA ARG A 27 2.89 7.11 2.01
C ARG A 27 3.02 8.04 3.22
N ASP A 28 4.16 7.97 3.88
CA ASP A 28 4.52 8.86 4.98
C ASP A 28 5.97 9.31 4.79
N GLY A 29 6.21 10.61 4.98
CA GLY A 29 7.51 11.23 4.80
C GLY A 29 7.68 11.88 3.42
N LYS A 30 8.90 11.83 2.89
CA LYS A 30 9.27 12.45 1.62
C LYS A 30 9.20 11.44 0.49
N PHE A 31 8.52 11.80 -0.59
CA PHE A 31 8.37 10.90 -1.74
C PHE A 31 8.09 11.67 -3.03
N ASN A 32 8.20 10.95 -4.15
CA ASN A 32 7.87 11.46 -5.47
C ASN A 32 6.75 10.62 -6.10
N CYS A 33 6.05 11.23 -7.05
CA CYS A 33 4.95 10.60 -7.78
C CYS A 33 5.23 10.66 -9.28
N THR A 34 4.95 9.57 -9.97
CA THR A 34 5.10 9.47 -11.44
C THR A 34 3.79 9.86 -12.14
N ASN A 35 3.81 9.87 -13.48
CA ASN A 35 2.65 10.20 -14.31
C ASN A 35 1.50 9.17 -14.17
N VAL A 36 1.80 7.97 -13.73
CA VAL A 36 0.81 6.89 -13.52
C VAL A 36 0.43 6.73 -12.06
N CYS A 37 0.60 7.75 -11.27
CA CYS A 37 0.33 7.77 -9.84
C CYS A 37 -0.67 8.89 -9.50
N GLY A 38 -1.75 8.54 -8.80
CA GLY A 38 -2.66 9.50 -8.21
C GLY A 38 -2.36 9.71 -6.73
N LEU A 39 -2.70 10.87 -6.19
CA LEU A 39 -2.48 11.23 -4.79
C LEU A 39 -3.76 11.73 -4.14
N LEU A 40 -3.96 11.31 -2.89
CA LEU A 40 -5.00 11.82 -2.00
C LEU A 40 -4.36 12.31 -0.71
N LYS A 41 -4.72 13.51 -0.30
CA LYS A 41 -4.42 14.02 1.04
C LYS A 41 -5.74 14.17 1.79
N LEU A 42 -5.84 13.51 2.94
CA LEU A 42 -7.06 13.54 3.73
C LEU A 42 -7.16 14.80 4.58
N LEU A 43 -8.39 15.23 4.82
CA LEU A 43 -8.71 16.30 5.76
C LEU A 43 -8.55 15.80 7.20
N ASN A 44 -8.53 16.73 8.15
CA ASN A 44 -8.50 16.40 9.57
C ASN A 44 -9.74 15.58 9.97
N GLY A 45 -9.57 14.65 10.89
CA GLY A 45 -10.64 13.77 11.33
C GLY A 45 -10.68 12.41 10.66
N PHE A 46 -9.67 12.10 9.82
CA PHE A 46 -9.53 10.80 9.17
C PHE A 46 -8.12 10.26 9.42
N ASP A 47 -8.03 8.96 9.70
CA ASP A 47 -6.74 8.27 9.80
C ASP A 47 -6.31 7.83 8.39
N THR A 48 -5.23 8.40 7.90
CA THR A 48 -4.76 8.17 6.52
C THR A 48 -4.42 6.69 6.28
N HIS A 49 -3.75 6.05 7.22
CA HIS A 49 -3.39 4.64 7.10
C HIS A 49 -4.64 3.74 7.06
N PHE A 50 -5.62 3.98 7.93
CA PHE A 50 -6.87 3.22 7.94
C PHE A 50 -7.62 3.39 6.62
N VAL A 51 -7.76 4.61 6.14
CA VAL A 51 -8.45 4.89 4.87
C VAL A 51 -7.74 4.21 3.71
N SER A 52 -6.42 4.16 3.71
CA SER A 52 -5.66 3.44 2.68
C SER A 52 -5.98 1.95 2.64
N LEU A 53 -6.16 1.32 3.81
CA LEU A 53 -6.54 -0.09 3.91
C LEU A 53 -7.94 -0.34 3.32
N ILE A 54 -8.90 0.51 3.65
CA ILE A 54 -10.26 0.41 3.12
C ILE A 54 -10.30 0.65 1.61
N LEU A 55 -9.58 1.65 1.13
CA LEU A 55 -9.51 1.95 -0.31
C LEU A 55 -8.84 0.82 -1.08
N ALA A 56 -7.83 0.16 -0.53
CA ALA A 56 -7.18 -0.97 -1.19
C ALA A 56 -8.15 -2.10 -1.53
N GLU A 57 -9.16 -2.32 -0.69
CA GLU A 57 -10.23 -3.29 -0.97
C GLU A 57 -11.30 -2.72 -1.92
N ALA A 58 -11.70 -1.48 -1.70
CA ALA A 58 -12.76 -0.85 -2.48
C ALA A 58 -12.38 -0.66 -3.95
N THR A 59 -11.13 -0.30 -4.24
CA THR A 59 -10.68 -0.03 -5.61
C THR A 59 -10.74 -1.25 -6.52
N LYS A 60 -10.66 -2.45 -5.99
CA LYS A 60 -10.69 -3.69 -6.77
C LYS A 60 -11.94 -3.81 -7.66
N LYS A 61 -13.05 -3.22 -7.22
CA LYS A 61 -14.33 -3.27 -7.94
C LYS A 61 -14.43 -2.23 -9.06
N TYR A 62 -13.59 -1.20 -9.02
CA TYR A 62 -13.71 -0.03 -9.90
C TYR A 62 -12.62 0.03 -10.97
N VAL A 63 -11.64 -0.86 -10.93
CA VAL A 63 -10.62 -0.94 -11.97
C VAL A 63 -11.26 -1.46 -13.25
N SER A 64 -11.03 -0.76 -14.36
CA SER A 64 -11.48 -1.19 -15.68
C SER A 64 -10.69 -2.40 -16.14
N ILE A 65 -11.36 -3.55 -16.28
CA ILE A 65 -10.75 -4.81 -16.70
C ILE A 65 -10.97 -5.13 -18.19
N ASN A 66 -11.73 -4.30 -18.90
CA ASN A 66 -12.14 -4.56 -20.27
C ASN A 66 -11.09 -4.24 -21.31
N LEU A 67 -9.92 -3.79 -20.88
CA LEU A 67 -8.88 -3.32 -21.78
C LEU A 67 -7.57 -4.07 -21.51
N ALA A 68 -6.74 -4.17 -22.52
CA ALA A 68 -5.39 -4.65 -22.37
C ALA A 68 -4.57 -3.82 -21.37
N ASN A 69 -5.04 -2.61 -21.07
CA ASN A 69 -4.42 -1.70 -20.12
C ASN A 69 -5.45 -1.26 -19.06
N PRO A 70 -5.51 -1.95 -17.89
CA PRO A 70 -6.40 -1.56 -16.81
C PRO A 70 -6.15 -0.13 -16.32
N LYS A 71 -7.21 0.56 -15.90
CA LYS A 71 -7.14 1.97 -15.46
C LYS A 71 -8.03 2.23 -14.25
N LEU A 72 -7.55 3.12 -13.37
CA LEU A 72 -8.35 3.72 -12.31
C LEU A 72 -8.00 5.21 -12.25
N MET A 73 -8.81 6.01 -12.93
CA MET A 73 -8.59 7.45 -13.08
C MET A 73 -9.17 8.25 -11.91
N ASN A 74 -8.78 9.51 -11.79
CA ASN A 74 -9.14 10.38 -10.68
C ASN A 74 -10.66 10.54 -10.50
N ASN A 75 -11.41 10.65 -11.58
CA ASN A 75 -12.86 10.83 -11.52
C ASN A 75 -13.57 9.58 -10.95
N ILE A 76 -13.09 8.39 -11.28
CA ILE A 76 -13.62 7.13 -10.74
C ILE A 76 -13.23 7.01 -9.28
N MET A 77 -11.95 7.28 -8.96
CA MET A 77 -11.45 7.23 -7.58
C MET A 77 -12.21 8.18 -6.66
N GLY A 78 -12.53 9.38 -7.14
CA GLY A 78 -13.27 10.38 -6.37
C GLY A 78 -14.72 10.01 -6.09
N ASN A 79 -15.30 9.08 -6.84
CA ASN A 79 -16.69 8.63 -6.68
C ASN A 79 -16.84 7.31 -5.91
N ILE A 80 -15.75 6.72 -5.46
CA ILE A 80 -15.80 5.51 -4.65
C ILE A 80 -16.39 5.83 -3.28
N GLN A 81 -17.45 5.10 -2.93
CA GLN A 81 -18.09 5.22 -1.63
C GLN A 81 -17.52 4.20 -0.67
N ILE A 82 -17.13 4.67 0.52
CA ILE A 82 -16.60 3.83 1.59
C ILE A 82 -17.33 4.17 2.90
N CYS A 83 -17.45 3.16 3.76
CA CYS A 83 -17.98 3.34 5.10
C CYS A 83 -16.82 3.44 6.09
N LEU A 84 -16.84 4.48 6.92
CA LEU A 84 -15.80 4.71 7.91
C LEU A 84 -16.41 4.74 9.31
N PRO A 85 -15.78 4.10 10.31
CA PRO A 85 -16.16 4.26 11.70
C PRO A 85 -15.70 5.61 12.24
N GLU A 86 -15.95 5.87 13.51
CA GLU A 86 -15.44 7.06 14.19
C GLU A 86 -13.92 7.12 14.15
N PHE A 87 -13.38 8.33 14.24
CA PHE A 87 -11.94 8.59 14.13
C PHE A 87 -11.11 7.80 15.16
N GLU A 88 -11.57 7.71 16.39
CA GLU A 88 -10.87 6.94 17.43
C GLU A 88 -10.80 5.44 17.09
N GLU A 89 -11.85 4.90 16.52
CA GLU A 89 -11.89 3.51 16.07
C GLU A 89 -10.97 3.30 14.88
N GLN A 90 -10.92 4.24 13.95
CA GLN A 90 -9.98 4.21 12.82
C GLN A 90 -8.54 4.11 13.31
N LYS A 91 -8.17 4.91 14.33
CA LYS A 91 -6.83 4.88 14.91
C LYS A 91 -6.51 3.54 15.55
N ARG A 92 -7.45 2.98 16.31
CA ARG A 92 -7.25 1.68 16.98
C ARG A 92 -6.99 0.57 15.97
N ILE A 93 -7.80 0.51 14.92
CA ILE A 93 -7.66 -0.48 13.86
C ILE A 93 -6.33 -0.28 13.14
N SER A 94 -5.97 0.95 12.82
CA SER A 94 -4.70 1.29 12.17
C SER A 94 -3.49 0.81 12.98
N ILE A 95 -3.50 1.03 14.29
CA ILE A 95 -2.40 0.58 15.18
C ILE A 95 -2.28 -0.95 15.14
N VAL A 96 -3.40 -1.67 15.20
CA VAL A 96 -3.40 -3.14 15.14
C VAL A 96 -2.80 -3.62 13.81
N PHE A 97 -3.22 -3.04 12.70
CA PHE A 97 -2.71 -3.43 11.38
C PHE A 97 -1.22 -3.10 11.20
N LYS A 98 -0.74 -1.98 11.74
CA LYS A 98 0.69 -1.65 11.73
C LYS A 98 1.51 -2.69 12.50
N LYS A 99 1.03 -3.12 13.67
CA LYS A 99 1.69 -4.16 14.45
C LYS A 99 1.69 -5.50 13.73
N LEU A 100 0.57 -5.87 13.10
CA LEU A 100 0.50 -7.09 12.29
C LEU A 100 1.47 -7.05 11.11
N GLN A 101 1.60 -5.91 10.45
CA GLN A 101 2.55 -5.74 9.35
C GLN A 101 3.99 -5.89 9.83
N GLU A 102 4.34 -5.32 10.99
CA GLU A 102 5.67 -5.49 11.59
C GLU A 102 5.96 -6.95 11.88
N LEU A 103 4.99 -7.69 12.44
CA LEU A 103 5.15 -9.12 12.71
C LEU A 103 5.34 -9.92 11.42
N LEU A 104 4.58 -9.61 10.37
CA LEU A 104 4.73 -10.25 9.07
C LEU A 104 6.11 -10.00 8.48
N ASP A 105 6.62 -8.78 8.60
CA ASP A 105 7.95 -8.42 8.09
C ASP A 105 9.04 -9.19 8.82
N VAL A 106 8.94 -9.32 10.14
CA VAL A 106 9.86 -10.13 10.96
C VAL A 106 9.80 -11.60 10.53
N GLN A 107 8.62 -12.15 10.33
CA GLN A 107 8.44 -13.54 9.90
C GLN A 107 9.05 -13.79 8.52
N LYS A 108 8.90 -12.86 7.59
CA LYS A 108 9.53 -12.96 6.27
C LYS A 108 11.06 -12.98 6.35
N ILE A 109 11.63 -12.14 7.22
CA ILE A 109 13.09 -12.11 7.45
C ILE A 109 13.56 -13.45 8.01
N LEU A 110 12.87 -13.99 9.02
CA LEU A 110 13.22 -15.28 9.61
C LEU A 110 13.12 -16.42 8.59
N LEU A 111 12.07 -16.44 7.80
CA LEU A 111 11.89 -17.46 6.76
C LEU A 111 13.02 -17.42 5.74
N ASN A 112 13.43 -16.22 5.32
CA ASN A 112 14.54 -16.04 4.40
C ASN A 112 15.87 -16.54 5.01
N GLN A 113 16.11 -16.27 6.28
CA GLN A 113 17.31 -16.76 7.00
C GLN A 113 17.31 -18.28 7.10
N TYR A 114 16.19 -18.90 7.42
CA TYR A 114 16.07 -20.37 7.48
C TYR A 114 16.29 -21.01 6.10
N SER A 115 15.76 -20.40 5.04
CA SER A 115 16.01 -20.86 3.66
C SER A 115 17.49 -20.84 3.32
N LYS A 116 18.21 -19.79 3.70
CA LYS A 116 19.65 -19.66 3.49
C LYS A 116 20.43 -20.71 4.26
N GLN A 117 20.07 -20.96 5.52
CA GLN A 117 20.68 -22.01 6.32
C GLN A 117 20.47 -23.39 5.71
N LYS A 118 19.25 -23.68 5.26
CA LYS A 118 18.92 -24.93 4.58
C LYS A 118 19.80 -25.14 3.34
N GLN A 119 19.94 -24.12 2.52
CA GLN A 119 20.79 -24.19 1.33
C GLN A 119 22.26 -24.45 1.67
N CYS A 120 22.76 -23.76 2.70
CA CYS A 120 24.12 -23.94 3.17
C CYS A 120 24.38 -25.38 3.65
N LEU A 121 23.47 -25.94 4.46
CA LEU A 121 23.56 -27.31 4.96
C LEU A 121 23.50 -28.32 3.83
N LEU A 122 22.63 -28.15 2.86
CA LEU A 122 22.53 -29.02 1.70
C LEU A 122 23.81 -29.00 0.86
N ARG A 123 24.43 -27.85 0.66
CA ARG A 123 25.71 -27.74 -0.04
C ARG A 123 26.82 -28.50 0.70
N GLN A 124 26.84 -28.43 2.02
CA GLN A 124 27.83 -29.14 2.82
C GLN A 124 27.64 -30.68 2.77
N MET A 125 26.41 -31.13 2.66
CA MET A 125 26.07 -32.53 2.61
C MET A 125 26.38 -33.20 1.28
N PHE A 126 26.37 -32.45 0.17
CA PHE A 126 26.51 -32.98 -1.18
C PHE A 126 27.79 -32.59 -1.91
N ILE A 127 28.82 -32.22 -1.19
CA ILE A 127 30.14 -31.97 -1.74
C ILE A 127 30.89 -33.28 -1.90
#